data_1a067de1309c560899cf6187ef4a8b32
#
_entry.id   1a067de1309c560899cf6187ef4a8b32
#
_cell.length_a   1.000
_cell.length_b   1.000
_cell.length_c   1.000
_cell.angle_alpha   90.00
_cell.angle_beta   90.00
_cell.angle_gamma   90.00
#
_symmetry.space_group_name_H-M   'P 1'
#
loop_
_entity.id
_entity.type
_entity.pdbx_description
1 polymer ?
#
loop_
_entity_poly.entity_id
_entity_poly.type
_entity_poly.pdbx_seq_one_letter_code
_entity_poly.pdbx_strand_id
1 'polypeptide(L)'
;MLAVAVGTGMCGLVQAQDVDLDMTGRIRAEALQRSQVMATLDHMTDHIGPRLTNSPSMLKASEWTRGQLSSWGLANVREEMVDDLGRGWEFDNASVLMLGPRPMPLHALPKAWTPGTNGPVEGDAIYAKLESKADLEKWKGKLRGKVVFTDVLRPYKPGEQPDFHRHDEKSLEDLIAFPVPRQRSATERAEDAQKFKERMAFAPLLNQFLVDEGVLATVGISSWDNGIVRVMGGGSRKGTES
;
A
#
# COMPACT_ATOMS: atom_id res chain seq x y z
N MET A 1 -64.69 -16.30 -37.22
CA MET A 1 -63.94 -15.08 -37.51
C MET A 1 -62.89 -14.90 -36.43
N LEU A 2 -61.64 -15.19 -36.75
CA LEU A 2 -60.51 -15.05 -35.82
C LEU A 2 -59.80 -13.81 -36.26
N ALA A 3 -59.70 -12.82 -35.35
CA ALA A 3 -58.93 -11.57 -35.56
C ALA A 3 -57.49 -11.78 -35.07
N VAL A 4 -56.52 -11.70 -35.98
CA VAL A 4 -55.07 -11.71 -35.67
C VAL A 4 -54.65 -10.27 -35.45
N ALA A 5 -54.25 -9.96 -34.22
CA ALA A 5 -53.64 -8.66 -33.90
C ALA A 5 -52.13 -8.73 -34.21
N VAL A 6 -51.70 -7.96 -35.22
CA VAL A 6 -50.28 -7.77 -35.55
C VAL A 6 -49.72 -6.66 -34.65
N GLY A 7 -48.89 -7.04 -33.69
CA GLY A 7 -48.18 -6.11 -32.85
C GLY A 7 -46.95 -5.54 -33.59
N THR A 8 -46.99 -4.27 -33.98
CA THR A 8 -45.83 -3.51 -34.50
C THR A 8 -44.88 -3.18 -33.36
N GLY A 9 -43.80 -3.96 -33.27
CA GLY A 9 -42.67 -3.64 -32.36
C GLY A 9 -41.96 -2.37 -32.85
N MET A 10 -42.04 -1.31 -32.08
CA MET A 10 -41.19 -0.11 -32.24
C MET A 10 -39.75 -0.47 -31.88
N CYS A 11 -38.89 -0.74 -32.87
CA CYS A 11 -37.44 -0.70 -32.70
C CYS A 11 -37.05 0.75 -32.42
N GLY A 12 -36.77 1.07 -31.19
CA GLY A 12 -36.13 2.36 -30.82
C GLY A 12 -34.75 2.44 -31.49
N LEU A 13 -34.59 3.35 -32.44
CA LEU A 13 -33.30 3.72 -33.01
C LEU A 13 -32.46 4.27 -31.86
N VAL A 14 -31.46 3.53 -31.42
CA VAL A 14 -30.38 4.07 -30.61
C VAL A 14 -29.65 5.08 -31.51
N GLN A 15 -29.90 6.37 -31.31
CA GLN A 15 -29.09 7.42 -31.96
C GLN A 15 -27.66 7.25 -31.46
N ALA A 16 -26.77 6.89 -32.37
CA ALA A 16 -25.33 7.01 -32.11
C ALA A 16 -25.04 8.48 -31.82
N GLN A 17 -24.54 8.78 -30.63
CA GLN A 17 -24.10 10.12 -30.31
C GLN A 17 -22.96 10.49 -31.28
N ASP A 18 -23.14 11.60 -32.03
CA ASP A 18 -22.08 12.12 -32.89
C ASP A 18 -20.85 12.43 -32.04
N VAL A 19 -19.76 11.77 -32.35
CA VAL A 19 -18.49 11.97 -31.63
C VAL A 19 -17.85 13.26 -32.16
N ASP A 20 -17.65 14.24 -31.28
CA ASP A 20 -16.91 15.46 -31.60
C ASP A 20 -15.42 15.09 -31.85
N LEU A 21 -15.07 14.97 -33.14
CA LEU A 21 -13.73 14.58 -33.56
C LEU A 21 -12.70 15.68 -33.28
N ASP A 22 -13.08 16.94 -33.30
CA ASP A 22 -12.19 18.07 -33.00
C ASP A 22 -11.84 18.06 -31.50
N MET A 23 -12.82 17.89 -30.64
CA MET A 23 -12.60 17.75 -29.20
C MET A 23 -11.76 16.49 -28.89
N THR A 24 -12.05 15.38 -29.54
CA THR A 24 -11.27 14.13 -29.40
C THR A 24 -9.82 14.35 -29.82
N GLY A 25 -9.60 15.07 -30.95
CA GLY A 25 -8.27 15.44 -31.41
C GLY A 25 -7.50 16.29 -30.39
N ARG A 26 -8.16 17.28 -29.80
CA ARG A 26 -7.59 18.15 -28.76
C ARG A 26 -7.21 17.37 -27.51
N ILE A 27 -8.08 16.48 -27.03
CA ILE A 27 -7.81 15.62 -25.86
C ILE A 27 -6.60 14.73 -26.13
N ARG A 28 -6.51 14.10 -27.31
CA ARG A 28 -5.37 13.26 -27.67
C ARG A 28 -4.06 14.05 -27.76
N ALA A 29 -4.09 15.25 -28.34
CA ALA A 29 -2.92 16.10 -28.42
C ALA A 29 -2.44 16.52 -27.02
N GLU A 30 -3.34 16.88 -26.13
CA GLU A 30 -2.99 17.20 -24.74
C GLU A 30 -2.38 15.99 -24.03
N ALA A 31 -3.01 14.82 -24.12
CA ALA A 31 -2.58 13.62 -23.42
C ALA A 31 -1.23 13.05 -23.94
N LEU A 32 -0.94 13.14 -25.24
CA LEU A 32 0.21 12.47 -25.86
C LEU A 32 1.37 13.42 -26.19
N GLN A 33 1.10 14.70 -26.45
CA GLN A 33 2.12 15.67 -26.90
C GLN A 33 2.47 16.70 -25.83
N ARG A 34 1.55 17.01 -24.93
CA ARG A 34 1.71 18.02 -23.85
C ARG A 34 1.41 17.47 -22.47
N SER A 35 1.54 16.15 -22.31
CA SER A 35 1.20 15.47 -21.06
C SER A 35 1.96 16.05 -19.86
N GLN A 36 1.24 16.39 -18.81
CA GLN A 36 1.79 16.84 -17.52
C GLN A 36 1.88 15.70 -16.51
N VAL A 37 1.61 14.44 -16.91
CA VAL A 37 1.52 13.32 -16.00
C VAL A 37 2.83 13.09 -15.25
N MET A 38 3.98 13.19 -15.93
CA MET A 38 5.28 13.00 -15.26
C MET A 38 5.63 14.15 -14.33
N ALA A 39 5.34 15.40 -14.71
CA ALA A 39 5.53 16.54 -13.82
C ALA A 39 4.62 16.49 -12.59
N THR A 40 3.38 16.03 -12.76
CA THR A 40 2.44 15.77 -11.65
C THR A 40 2.95 14.68 -10.74
N LEU A 41 3.45 13.57 -11.29
CA LEU A 41 4.01 12.47 -10.53
C LEU A 41 5.24 12.93 -9.74
N ASP A 42 6.20 13.58 -10.38
CA ASP A 42 7.40 14.13 -9.76
C ASP A 42 7.05 15.05 -8.57
N HIS A 43 6.14 15.99 -8.76
CA HIS A 43 5.71 16.86 -7.68
C HIS A 43 5.09 16.09 -6.52
N MET A 44 4.22 15.11 -6.81
CA MET A 44 3.57 14.32 -5.78
C MET A 44 4.53 13.38 -5.04
N THR A 45 5.53 12.80 -5.73
CA THR A 45 6.45 11.82 -5.13
C THR A 45 7.66 12.47 -4.49
N ASP A 46 8.29 13.41 -5.18
CA ASP A 46 9.61 13.93 -4.80
C ASP A 46 9.52 15.24 -4.00
N HIS A 47 8.53 16.10 -4.29
CA HIS A 47 8.34 17.34 -3.53
C HIS A 47 7.42 17.19 -2.33
N ILE A 48 6.32 16.44 -2.45
CA ILE A 48 5.37 16.23 -1.34
C ILE A 48 5.71 14.97 -0.55
N GLY A 49 6.03 13.87 -1.24
CA GLY A 49 6.41 12.61 -0.64
C GLY A 49 5.23 11.74 -0.17
N PRO A 50 5.42 10.90 0.87
CA PRO A 50 4.41 9.98 1.35
C PRO A 50 3.15 10.70 1.83
N ARG A 51 1.99 10.31 1.32
CA ARG A 51 0.69 10.94 1.60
C ARG A 51 -0.24 9.99 2.34
N LEU A 52 0.14 9.67 3.57
CA LEU A 52 -0.69 8.84 4.43
C LEU A 52 -1.97 9.61 4.84
N THR A 53 -3.05 8.88 5.01
CA THR A 53 -4.33 9.47 5.41
C THR A 53 -4.17 10.41 6.61
N ASN A 54 -4.70 11.62 6.52
CA ASN A 54 -4.62 12.69 7.54
C ASN A 54 -3.21 13.15 7.91
N SER A 55 -2.18 12.76 7.17
CA SER A 55 -0.82 13.29 7.40
C SER A 55 -0.69 14.73 6.92
N PRO A 56 0.27 15.51 7.46
CA PRO A 56 0.61 16.84 6.94
C PRO A 56 0.90 16.85 5.45
N SER A 57 1.60 15.84 4.94
CA SER A 57 1.88 15.70 3.51
C SER A 57 0.63 15.41 2.68
N MET A 58 -0.37 14.71 3.23
CA MET A 58 -1.67 14.55 2.55
C MET A 58 -2.40 15.89 2.41
N LEU A 59 -2.39 16.74 3.44
CA LEU A 59 -3.00 18.06 3.39
C LEU A 59 -2.30 18.96 2.33
N LYS A 60 -0.97 18.95 2.29
CA LYS A 60 -0.19 19.66 1.25
C LYS A 60 -0.57 19.18 -0.16
N ALA A 61 -0.73 17.85 -0.34
CA ALA A 61 -1.14 17.29 -1.62
C ALA A 61 -2.55 17.72 -2.02
N SER A 62 -3.49 17.75 -1.09
CA SER A 62 -4.86 18.22 -1.33
C SER A 62 -4.89 19.68 -1.76
N GLU A 63 -4.16 20.54 -1.05
CA GLU A 63 -4.05 21.97 -1.38
C GLU A 63 -3.44 22.18 -2.77
N TRP A 64 -2.32 21.52 -3.07
CA TRP A 64 -1.68 21.59 -4.38
C TRP A 64 -2.61 21.08 -5.49
N THR A 65 -3.27 19.95 -5.28
CA THR A 65 -4.22 19.38 -6.27
C THR A 65 -5.36 20.34 -6.55
N ARG A 66 -5.92 20.95 -5.51
CA ARG A 66 -6.96 21.97 -5.65
C ARG A 66 -6.48 23.15 -6.50
N GLY A 67 -5.27 23.64 -6.26
CA GLY A 67 -4.64 24.68 -7.04
C GLY A 67 -4.48 24.29 -8.53
N GLN A 68 -3.99 23.06 -8.81
CA GLN A 68 -3.83 22.55 -10.17
C GLN A 68 -5.18 22.44 -10.90
N LEU A 69 -6.17 21.83 -10.28
CA LEU A 69 -7.50 21.70 -10.89
C LEU A 69 -8.13 23.05 -11.20
N SER A 70 -7.97 24.03 -10.32
CA SER A 70 -8.41 25.40 -10.55
C SER A 70 -7.66 26.08 -11.69
N SER A 71 -6.34 25.87 -11.78
CA SER A 71 -5.49 26.42 -12.87
C SER A 71 -5.86 25.84 -14.25
N TRP A 72 -6.38 24.62 -14.28
CA TRP A 72 -6.89 24.00 -15.51
C TRP A 72 -8.31 24.46 -15.87
N GLY A 73 -8.90 25.38 -15.09
CA GLY A 73 -10.20 25.99 -15.36
C GLY A 73 -11.40 25.18 -14.85
N LEU A 74 -11.19 24.19 -13.98
CA LEU A 74 -12.31 23.50 -13.35
C LEU A 74 -13.01 24.44 -12.35
N ALA A 75 -14.34 24.44 -12.40
CA ALA A 75 -15.18 25.19 -11.47
C ALA A 75 -15.51 24.37 -10.22
N ASN A 76 -15.84 25.07 -9.13
CA ASN A 76 -16.28 24.46 -7.87
C ASN A 76 -15.28 23.47 -7.24
N VAL A 77 -14.00 23.68 -7.44
CA VAL A 77 -12.95 22.86 -6.82
C VAL A 77 -12.94 23.14 -5.32
N ARG A 78 -13.23 22.12 -4.52
CA ARG A 78 -13.28 22.20 -3.07
C ARG A 78 -12.79 20.92 -2.41
N GLU A 79 -12.44 21.00 -1.16
CA GLU A 79 -12.20 19.84 -0.30
C GLU A 79 -13.50 19.40 0.36
N GLU A 80 -13.67 18.12 0.51
CA GLU A 80 -14.73 17.53 1.31
C GLU A 80 -14.10 16.68 2.40
N MET A 81 -14.47 16.99 3.64
CA MET A 81 -13.97 16.24 4.80
C MET A 81 -14.65 14.88 4.89
N VAL A 82 -13.86 13.86 5.14
CA VAL A 82 -14.35 12.52 5.44
C VAL A 82 -14.00 12.23 6.89
N ASP A 83 -15.03 12.03 7.69
CA ASP A 83 -14.88 11.78 9.12
C ASP A 83 -14.38 10.35 9.41
N ASP A 84 -13.86 10.15 10.62
CA ASP A 84 -13.51 8.83 11.18
C ASP A 84 -12.35 8.07 10.50
N LEU A 85 -11.47 8.76 9.80
CA LEU A 85 -10.30 8.14 9.18
C LEU A 85 -9.13 7.93 10.16
N GLY A 86 -9.27 8.39 11.40
CA GLY A 86 -8.26 8.29 12.44
C GLY A 86 -7.15 9.34 12.32
N ARG A 87 -6.09 9.18 13.10
CA ARG A 87 -4.97 10.14 13.15
C ARG A 87 -4.07 10.03 11.94
N GLY A 88 -3.48 11.16 11.54
CA GLY A 88 -2.37 11.19 10.60
C GLY A 88 -1.08 10.68 11.23
N TRP A 89 -0.09 10.39 10.38
CA TRP A 89 1.25 9.98 10.82
C TRP A 89 2.29 10.41 9.78
N GLU A 90 3.40 10.86 10.28
CA GLU A 90 4.59 11.23 9.50
C GLU A 90 5.82 10.97 10.35
N PHE A 91 6.98 10.78 9.76
CA PHE A 91 8.24 10.69 10.49
C PHE A 91 9.26 11.69 9.92
N ASP A 92 10.04 12.30 10.81
CA ASP A 92 11.04 13.29 10.43
C ASP A 92 12.38 12.62 10.08
N ASN A 93 12.77 11.63 10.89
CA ASN A 93 14.04 10.92 10.73
C ASN A 93 13.93 9.48 11.22
N ALA A 94 14.63 8.59 10.53
CA ALA A 94 14.81 7.21 10.94
C ALA A 94 16.18 6.71 10.48
N SER A 95 16.94 6.15 11.40
CA SER A 95 18.23 5.51 11.09
C SER A 95 18.39 4.24 11.90
N VAL A 96 18.96 3.22 11.28
CA VAL A 96 19.27 1.95 11.94
C VAL A 96 20.73 1.60 11.65
N LEU A 97 21.48 1.35 12.71
CA LEU A 97 22.89 1.00 12.64
C LEU A 97 23.12 -0.34 13.35
N MET A 98 23.69 -1.31 12.67
CA MET A 98 24.25 -2.50 13.29
C MET A 98 25.62 -2.12 13.88
N LEU A 99 25.80 -2.26 15.18
CA LEU A 99 27.06 -1.89 15.87
C LEU A 99 28.10 -3.03 15.85
N GLY A 100 27.67 -4.26 15.91
CA GLY A 100 28.52 -5.43 15.92
C GLY A 100 27.99 -6.60 15.09
N PRO A 101 28.85 -7.52 14.65
CA PRO A 101 30.31 -7.61 14.84
C PRO A 101 31.11 -6.58 14.03
N ARG A 102 30.47 -5.91 13.07
CA ARG A 102 31.07 -4.86 12.25
C ARG A 102 30.03 -3.75 12.05
N PRO A 103 30.35 -2.49 12.36
CA PRO A 103 29.43 -1.38 12.17
C PRO A 103 28.97 -1.29 10.72
N MET A 104 27.64 -1.22 10.51
CA MET A 104 27.05 -1.13 9.19
C MET A 104 25.69 -0.44 9.26
N PRO A 105 25.44 0.60 8.44
CA PRO A 105 24.12 1.17 8.31
C PRO A 105 23.18 0.17 7.64
N LEU A 106 21.95 0.06 8.15
CA LEU A 106 20.91 -0.77 7.58
C LEU A 106 19.89 0.13 6.88
N HIS A 107 19.53 -0.24 5.65
CA HIS A 107 18.46 0.44 4.94
C HIS A 107 17.12 0.01 5.52
N ALA A 108 16.50 0.87 6.32
CA ALA A 108 15.25 0.61 7.02
C ALA A 108 14.38 1.86 7.09
N LEU A 109 13.08 1.67 7.11
CA LEU A 109 12.08 2.72 7.27
C LEU A 109 11.09 2.31 8.36
N PRO A 110 10.55 3.27 9.15
CA PRO A 110 9.59 2.96 10.18
C PRO A 110 8.25 2.53 9.59
N LYS A 111 7.57 1.60 10.24
CA LYS A 111 6.19 1.23 9.89
C LYS A 111 5.25 2.37 10.27
N ALA A 112 4.30 2.67 9.41
CA ALA A 112 3.37 3.77 9.64
C ALA A 112 2.52 3.56 10.91
N TRP A 113 2.18 4.66 11.59
CA TRP A 113 1.42 4.71 12.84
C TRP A 113 2.10 4.04 14.05
N THR A 114 3.41 3.80 13.97
CA THR A 114 4.20 3.41 15.14
C THR A 114 4.69 4.62 15.92
N PRO A 115 4.93 4.51 17.24
CA PRO A 115 5.54 5.58 18.02
C PRO A 115 7.01 5.77 17.67
N GLY A 116 7.54 6.93 17.99
CA GLY A 116 8.99 7.20 17.93
C GLY A 116 9.74 6.61 19.14
N THR A 117 11.05 6.56 19.04
CA THR A 117 11.94 6.07 20.12
C THR A 117 12.34 7.15 21.12
N ASN A 118 11.90 8.42 20.95
CA ASN A 118 12.28 9.57 21.78
C ASN A 118 13.81 9.76 21.91
N GLY A 119 14.53 9.50 20.84
CA GLY A 119 15.98 9.54 20.74
C GLY A 119 16.56 8.18 20.34
N PRO A 120 17.89 8.09 20.22
CA PRO A 120 18.56 6.84 19.90
C PRO A 120 18.33 5.79 20.99
N VAL A 121 18.04 4.56 20.58
CA VAL A 121 17.95 3.39 21.46
C VAL A 121 18.95 2.33 21.00
N GLU A 122 19.56 1.62 21.94
CA GLU A 122 20.54 0.57 21.67
C GLU A 122 20.15 -0.69 22.44
N GLY A 123 20.28 -1.85 21.81
CA GLY A 123 19.98 -3.14 22.43
C GLY A 123 20.42 -4.30 21.56
N ASP A 124 20.59 -5.45 22.18
CA ASP A 124 20.91 -6.69 21.46
C ASP A 124 19.77 -7.08 20.50
N ALA A 125 20.16 -7.56 19.33
CA ALA A 125 19.24 -8.11 18.36
C ALA A 125 18.92 -9.58 18.65
N ILE A 126 17.65 -9.94 18.57
CA ILE A 126 17.19 -11.32 18.72
C ILE A 126 16.15 -11.66 17.66
N TYR A 127 16.22 -12.88 17.12
CA TYR A 127 15.15 -13.42 16.29
C TYR A 127 14.11 -14.11 17.17
N ALA A 128 12.85 -13.72 17.05
CA ALA A 128 11.73 -14.32 17.73
C ALA A 128 10.57 -14.55 16.76
N LYS A 129 10.20 -15.81 16.56
CA LYS A 129 8.97 -16.15 15.86
C LYS A 129 7.78 -15.84 16.77
N LEU A 130 6.88 -14.94 16.33
CA LEU A 130 5.74 -14.43 17.09
C LEU A 130 4.46 -14.50 16.23
N GLU A 131 4.04 -15.71 15.85
CA GLU A 131 2.91 -15.93 14.95
C GLU A 131 1.66 -16.49 15.64
N SER A 132 1.78 -16.92 16.88
CA SER A 132 0.71 -17.56 17.64
C SER A 132 0.76 -17.20 19.15
N LYS A 133 -0.35 -17.40 19.86
CA LYS A 133 -0.38 -17.24 21.32
C LYS A 133 0.63 -18.14 22.03
N ALA A 134 0.88 -19.35 21.52
CA ALA A 134 1.89 -20.25 22.06
C ALA A 134 3.31 -19.68 21.90
N ASP A 135 3.59 -18.97 20.81
CA ASP A 135 4.86 -18.26 20.63
C ASP A 135 5.01 -17.13 21.66
N LEU A 136 3.95 -16.36 21.93
CA LEU A 136 3.99 -15.30 22.94
C LEU A 136 4.34 -15.88 24.32
N GLU A 137 3.71 -16.97 24.74
CA GLU A 137 4.02 -17.64 26.03
C GLU A 137 5.48 -18.14 26.07
N LYS A 138 6.00 -18.68 24.97
CA LYS A 138 7.39 -19.13 24.86
C LYS A 138 8.40 -17.98 25.03
N TRP A 139 8.06 -16.78 24.57
CA TRP A 139 8.96 -15.62 24.58
C TRP A 139 8.76 -14.70 25.77
N LYS A 140 7.77 -14.94 26.61
CA LYS A 140 7.45 -14.16 27.80
C LYS A 140 8.66 -14.00 28.73
N GLY A 141 8.95 -12.75 29.12
CA GLY A 141 10.06 -12.39 30.01
C GLY A 141 11.45 -12.42 29.34
N LYS A 142 11.55 -12.59 28.00
CA LYS A 142 12.83 -12.78 27.32
C LYS A 142 13.19 -11.65 26.35
N LEU A 143 12.29 -10.71 26.12
CA LEU A 143 12.44 -9.71 25.05
C LEU A 143 12.73 -8.29 25.56
N ARG A 144 12.78 -8.09 26.87
CA ARG A 144 13.01 -6.76 27.46
C ARG A 144 14.32 -6.14 26.99
N GLY A 145 14.26 -4.91 26.51
CA GLY A 145 15.43 -4.14 26.04
C GLY A 145 16.09 -4.72 24.79
N LYS A 146 15.36 -5.53 24.01
CA LYS A 146 15.88 -6.14 22.77
C LYS A 146 15.31 -5.47 21.53
N VAL A 147 16.05 -5.55 20.45
CA VAL A 147 15.58 -5.31 19.08
C VAL A 147 15.18 -6.65 18.50
N VAL A 148 13.88 -6.83 18.20
CA VAL A 148 13.30 -8.12 17.84
C VAL A 148 13.08 -8.25 16.35
N PHE A 149 13.77 -9.20 15.71
CA PHE A 149 13.53 -9.60 14.34
C PHE A 149 12.41 -10.64 14.32
N THR A 150 11.32 -10.34 13.60
CA THR A 150 10.11 -11.18 13.60
C THR A 150 9.98 -12.06 12.37
N ASP A 151 10.63 -11.73 11.27
CA ASP A 151 10.47 -12.43 10.01
C ASP A 151 11.53 -13.53 9.82
N VAL A 152 11.10 -14.62 9.19
CA VAL A 152 12.00 -15.72 8.82
C VAL A 152 13.01 -15.24 7.78
N LEU A 153 14.29 -15.58 8.01
CA LEU A 153 15.34 -15.30 7.04
C LEU A 153 15.02 -15.95 5.69
N ARG A 154 15.00 -15.14 4.66
CA ARG A 154 14.93 -15.63 3.28
C ARG A 154 16.34 -15.76 2.72
N PRO A 155 16.68 -16.90 2.08
CA PRO A 155 17.95 -17.00 1.39
C PRO A 155 17.99 -15.97 0.25
N TYR A 156 19.03 -15.18 0.19
CA TYR A 156 19.27 -14.29 -0.93
C TYR A 156 19.56 -15.13 -2.18
N LYS A 157 18.79 -14.89 -3.25
CA LYS A 157 19.02 -15.45 -4.57
C LYS A 157 19.34 -14.28 -5.50
N PRO A 158 20.58 -14.21 -6.04
CA PRO A 158 20.89 -13.24 -7.09
C PRO A 158 19.91 -13.42 -8.25
N GLY A 159 19.39 -12.33 -8.78
CA GLY A 159 18.58 -12.38 -9.99
C GLY A 159 19.43 -12.88 -11.17
N GLU A 160 19.14 -14.06 -11.67
CA GLU A 160 19.79 -14.62 -12.86
C GLU A 160 19.17 -14.07 -14.15
N GLN A 161 17.98 -13.55 -14.05
CA GLN A 161 17.23 -12.93 -15.15
C GLN A 161 17.10 -11.44 -14.90
N PRO A 162 17.14 -10.59 -15.94
CA PRO A 162 16.87 -9.16 -15.78
C PRO A 162 15.44 -8.94 -15.27
N ASP A 163 15.26 -7.96 -14.39
CA ASP A 163 13.96 -7.59 -13.85
C ASP A 163 12.99 -7.09 -14.94
N PHE A 164 13.56 -6.63 -16.04
CA PHE A 164 12.83 -6.20 -17.22
C PHE A 164 13.07 -7.15 -18.39
N HIS A 165 11.99 -7.65 -19.00
CA HIS A 165 12.07 -8.41 -20.25
C HIS A 165 11.09 -7.81 -21.27
N ARG A 166 11.50 -7.84 -22.54
CA ARG A 166 10.63 -7.47 -23.65
C ARG A 166 9.75 -8.68 -24.00
N HIS A 167 8.46 -8.46 -24.16
CA HIS A 167 7.54 -9.49 -24.63
C HIS A 167 7.93 -9.93 -26.04
N ASP A 168 8.04 -11.23 -26.26
CA ASP A 168 8.11 -11.89 -27.55
C ASP A 168 6.69 -12.25 -28.05
N GLU A 169 6.57 -12.76 -29.27
CA GLU A 169 5.28 -13.11 -29.88
C GLU A 169 4.48 -14.07 -29.01
N LYS A 170 5.15 -15.10 -28.46
CA LYS A 170 4.51 -16.10 -27.59
C LYS A 170 3.96 -15.47 -26.31
N SER A 171 4.72 -14.64 -25.64
CA SER A 171 4.26 -13.98 -24.42
C SER A 171 3.14 -12.96 -24.68
N LEU A 172 3.10 -12.37 -25.88
CA LEU A 172 1.96 -11.53 -26.31
C LEU A 172 0.72 -12.37 -26.59
N GLU A 173 0.85 -13.53 -27.22
CA GLU A 173 -0.25 -14.49 -27.40
C GLU A 173 -0.80 -14.97 -26.05
N ASP A 174 0.08 -15.30 -25.09
CA ASP A 174 -0.31 -15.68 -23.74
C ASP A 174 -1.07 -14.57 -23.02
N LEU A 175 -0.72 -13.29 -23.24
CA LEU A 175 -1.47 -12.15 -22.73
C LEU A 175 -2.85 -12.00 -23.37
N ILE A 176 -2.98 -12.26 -24.68
CA ILE A 176 -4.26 -12.25 -25.40
C ILE A 176 -5.17 -13.38 -24.91
N ALA A 177 -4.59 -14.57 -24.71
CA ALA A 177 -5.25 -15.74 -24.17
C ALA A 177 -5.47 -15.68 -22.66
N PHE A 178 -5.42 -14.49 -22.06
CA PHE A 178 -5.49 -14.26 -20.60
C PHE A 178 -6.54 -15.18 -19.94
N PRO A 179 -6.10 -16.12 -19.10
CA PRO A 179 -7.01 -17.07 -18.47
C PRO A 179 -7.93 -16.32 -17.51
N VAL A 180 -9.22 -16.52 -17.66
CA VAL A 180 -10.20 -16.00 -16.70
C VAL A 180 -9.85 -16.55 -15.31
N PRO A 181 -9.60 -15.71 -14.30
CA PRO A 181 -9.27 -16.18 -12.97
C PRO A 181 -10.32 -17.16 -12.45
N ARG A 182 -9.87 -18.31 -11.98
CA ARG A 182 -10.76 -19.31 -11.38
C ARG A 182 -11.56 -18.67 -10.24
N GLN A 183 -12.87 -18.77 -10.30
CA GLN A 183 -13.71 -18.36 -9.17
C GLN A 183 -13.42 -19.29 -8.00
N ARG A 184 -13.05 -18.72 -6.85
CA ARG A 184 -12.88 -19.47 -5.61
C ARG A 184 -14.22 -20.04 -5.14
N SER A 185 -14.21 -21.25 -4.64
CA SER A 185 -15.40 -21.87 -4.05
C SER A 185 -15.87 -21.10 -2.80
N ALA A 186 -17.09 -21.31 -2.38
CA ALA A 186 -17.62 -20.73 -1.15
C ALA A 186 -16.80 -21.16 0.08
N THR A 187 -16.34 -22.40 0.12
CA THR A 187 -15.50 -22.95 1.19
C THR A 187 -14.15 -22.26 1.24
N GLU A 188 -13.44 -22.14 0.12
CA GLU A 188 -12.16 -21.43 0.05
C GLU A 188 -12.26 -19.97 0.51
N ARG A 189 -13.35 -19.29 0.12
CA ARG A 189 -13.58 -17.90 0.59
C ARG A 189 -13.86 -17.83 2.09
N ALA A 190 -14.59 -18.80 2.63
CA ALA A 190 -14.87 -18.87 4.07
C ALA A 190 -13.58 -19.14 4.88
N GLU A 191 -12.74 -20.06 4.43
CA GLU A 191 -11.44 -20.34 5.06
C GLU A 191 -10.50 -19.13 5.03
N ASP A 192 -10.40 -18.45 3.88
CA ASP A 192 -9.58 -17.23 3.77
C ASP A 192 -10.11 -16.10 4.68
N ALA A 193 -11.43 -15.94 4.74
CA ALA A 193 -12.06 -14.98 5.64
C ALA A 193 -11.81 -15.31 7.12
N GLN A 194 -11.83 -16.59 7.48
CA GLN A 194 -11.54 -17.04 8.83
C GLN A 194 -10.05 -16.79 9.20
N LYS A 195 -9.11 -17.17 8.35
CA LYS A 195 -7.67 -16.88 8.53
C LYS A 195 -7.39 -15.39 8.66
N PHE A 196 -8.09 -14.58 7.85
CA PHE A 196 -8.00 -13.12 7.94
C PHE A 196 -8.47 -12.60 9.30
N LYS A 197 -9.64 -13.07 9.78
CA LYS A 197 -10.17 -12.70 11.10
C LYS A 197 -9.23 -13.08 12.24
N GLU A 198 -8.67 -14.28 12.20
CA GLU A 198 -7.71 -14.77 13.21
C GLU A 198 -6.45 -13.89 13.24
N ARG A 199 -5.90 -13.56 12.08
CA ARG A 199 -4.76 -12.66 11.98
C ARG A 199 -5.07 -11.26 12.52
N MET A 200 -6.25 -10.71 12.18
CA MET A 200 -6.69 -9.40 12.68
C MET A 200 -6.93 -9.40 14.19
N ALA A 201 -7.40 -10.50 14.75
CA ALA A 201 -7.58 -10.65 16.19
C ALA A 201 -6.24 -10.85 16.94
N PHE A 202 -5.24 -11.43 16.30
CA PHE A 202 -3.93 -11.67 16.90
C PHE A 202 -3.06 -10.40 16.95
N ALA A 203 -3.17 -9.51 15.95
CA ALA A 203 -2.33 -8.31 15.84
C ALA A 203 -2.34 -7.41 17.10
N PRO A 204 -3.49 -7.06 17.70
CA PRO A 204 -3.50 -6.27 18.94
C PRO A 204 -2.90 -7.02 20.13
N LEU A 205 -3.06 -8.35 20.20
CA LEU A 205 -2.44 -9.15 21.24
C LEU A 205 -0.91 -9.14 21.13
N LEU A 206 -0.40 -9.26 19.93
CA LEU A 206 1.04 -9.16 19.67
C LEU A 206 1.58 -7.77 20.03
N ASN A 207 0.91 -6.71 19.62
CA ASN A 207 1.33 -5.36 19.94
C ASN A 207 1.38 -5.13 21.46
N GLN A 208 0.32 -5.52 22.17
CA GLN A 208 0.29 -5.39 23.62
C GLN A 208 1.40 -6.23 24.29
N PHE A 209 1.62 -7.45 23.84
CA PHE A 209 2.69 -8.30 24.34
C PHE A 209 4.07 -7.64 24.16
N LEU A 210 4.36 -7.06 23.00
CA LEU A 210 5.65 -6.40 22.74
C LEU A 210 5.86 -5.18 23.65
N VAL A 211 4.80 -4.42 23.92
CA VAL A 211 4.83 -3.29 24.87
C VAL A 211 5.06 -3.80 26.29
N ASP A 212 4.33 -4.80 26.76
CA ASP A 212 4.45 -5.37 28.11
C ASP A 212 5.84 -5.98 28.35
N GLU A 213 6.41 -6.60 27.32
CA GLU A 213 7.77 -7.13 27.37
C GLU A 213 8.84 -6.02 27.39
N GLY A 214 8.52 -4.78 27.04
CA GLY A 214 9.48 -3.67 26.94
C GLY A 214 10.48 -3.84 25.79
N VAL A 215 9.99 -4.29 24.64
CA VAL A 215 10.78 -4.40 23.41
C VAL A 215 11.15 -3.01 22.91
N LEU A 216 12.41 -2.78 22.53
CA LEU A 216 12.87 -1.49 22.02
C LEU A 216 12.33 -1.20 20.61
N ALA A 217 12.41 -2.17 19.74
CA ALA A 217 11.90 -2.08 18.38
C ALA A 217 11.68 -3.47 17.78
N THR A 218 10.75 -3.56 16.84
CA THR A 218 10.60 -4.74 15.96
C THR A 218 11.13 -4.44 14.58
N VAL A 219 11.82 -5.41 13.98
CA VAL A 219 12.39 -5.30 12.64
C VAL A 219 11.84 -6.41 11.76
N GLY A 220 11.23 -6.03 10.65
CA GLY A 220 10.79 -6.95 9.61
C GLY A 220 11.68 -6.87 8.38
N ILE A 221 11.71 -7.91 7.58
CA ILE A 221 12.44 -7.96 6.31
C ILE A 221 11.51 -7.51 5.18
N SER A 222 11.97 -6.61 4.32
CA SER A 222 11.21 -6.24 3.13
C SER A 222 10.92 -7.48 2.27
N SER A 223 9.69 -7.57 1.75
CA SER A 223 9.30 -8.64 0.83
C SER A 223 9.89 -8.48 -0.58
N TRP A 224 10.52 -7.34 -0.87
CA TRP A 224 11.10 -7.02 -2.16
C TRP A 224 12.62 -7.20 -2.10
N ASP A 225 13.18 -7.66 -3.20
CA ASP A 225 14.63 -7.81 -3.35
C ASP A 225 15.30 -6.48 -3.79
N ASN A 226 16.58 -6.53 -4.05
CA ASN A 226 17.39 -5.40 -4.57
C ASN A 226 17.40 -4.13 -3.69
N GLY A 227 17.23 -4.29 -2.38
CA GLY A 227 17.26 -3.18 -1.42
C GLY A 227 16.00 -2.30 -1.42
N ILE A 228 14.93 -2.72 -2.09
CA ILE A 228 13.67 -1.99 -2.07
C ILE A 228 12.95 -2.24 -0.75
N VAL A 229 12.69 -1.17 0.00
CA VAL A 229 11.92 -1.22 1.24
C VAL A 229 10.49 -0.76 0.97
N ARG A 230 9.53 -1.68 1.11
CA ARG A 230 8.11 -1.36 1.08
C ARG A 230 7.58 -1.20 2.49
N VAL A 231 7.14 0.00 2.82
CA VAL A 231 6.61 0.31 4.14
C VAL A 231 5.10 0.04 4.19
N MET A 232 4.68 -0.65 5.25
CA MET A 232 3.28 -0.92 5.56
C MET A 232 2.93 -0.33 6.93
N GLY A 233 1.63 -0.20 7.23
CA GLY A 233 1.17 0.19 8.56
C GLY A 233 1.57 -0.86 9.61
N GLY A 234 1.99 -0.39 10.78
CA GLY A 234 2.36 -1.24 11.93
C GLY A 234 1.66 -0.86 13.23
N GLY A 235 1.13 0.35 13.31
CA GLY A 235 0.41 0.86 14.47
C GLY A 235 -1.07 1.14 14.22
N SER A 236 -1.77 1.62 15.25
CA SER A 236 -3.18 1.94 15.19
C SER A 236 -3.45 3.37 14.73
N ARG A 237 -4.36 3.54 13.80
CA ARG A 237 -4.88 4.86 13.42
C ARG A 237 -5.76 5.49 14.52
N LYS A 238 -6.32 4.69 15.42
CA LYS A 238 -7.22 5.17 16.47
C LYS A 238 -6.51 5.74 17.70
N GLY A 239 -5.18 5.62 17.76
CA GLY A 239 -4.37 6.29 18.77
C GLY A 239 -4.49 5.72 20.18
N THR A 240 -4.95 4.49 20.34
CA THR A 240 -5.13 3.85 21.66
C THR A 240 -3.90 3.06 22.12
N GLU A 241 -2.83 3.04 21.34
CA GLU A 241 -1.62 2.33 21.70
C GLU A 241 -0.43 3.30 21.71
N SER A 242 0.18 3.36 22.83
CA SER A 242 1.50 3.98 23.07
C SER A 242 2.61 3.14 22.44
#